data_b6acb08c953e45db51f7c72a36894aff
#
_entry.id   b6acb08c953e45db51f7c72a36894aff
#
_cell.length_a   1.000
_cell.length_b   1.000
_cell.length_c   1.000
_cell.angle_alpha   90.00
_cell.angle_beta   90.00
_cell.angle_gamma   90.00
#
_symmetry.space_group_name_H-M   'P 1'
#
loop_
_entity.id
_entity.type
_entity.pdbx_description
1 polymer ?
#
loop_
_entity_poly.entity_id
_entity_poly.type
_entity_poly.pdbx_seq_one_letter_code
_entity_poly.pdbx_strand_id
1 'polypeptide(L)'
;MKNKTIYYWSPFLTEIATVKAVINSAYSLRKMSEDFEVTILDAAGEFKKKTSEILQKKINLLKLSNIDYINFLPKHGKILSRLSFFLIFICSFFPLKKVIKNKQPDFIIIHLITSLPLIIFYFFNLKTKCILRISGYPKMNWLRLFFWRIVLKKVYLITCPTKGTYNYLKELDIVNENKLKVLYDPIINVNEILKEKNKQSLKFEKNYAIAIGRFTEQKNFEFLINAFKSVVKEIPNLDLIIVGKGEQKKLLIKTIRKNQLEDKVKILEYQKNIFPFLKNAKCFILPSLWEDPGFVLLEAAFMRCLIISSDCQNGPKEIVEDKNAGLMFNSNNLNDFLEKIIEFKNLDNSDIKKYKLNALKACRPFTIFTHGKNLKNILQ
;
A
#
# COMPACT_ATOMS: atom_id res chain seq x y z
N MET A 1 -22.81 26.88 2.56
CA MET A 1 -23.04 25.52 1.96
C MET A 1 -23.05 24.51 3.10
N LYS A 2 -23.91 23.46 3.04
CA LYS A 2 -23.95 22.42 4.07
C LYS A 2 -22.65 21.60 3.98
N ASN A 3 -21.96 21.41 5.10
CA ASN A 3 -20.75 20.59 5.14
C ASN A 3 -21.07 19.16 4.71
N LYS A 4 -20.26 18.60 3.80
CA LYS A 4 -20.37 17.18 3.42
C LYS A 4 -19.72 16.30 4.47
N THR A 5 -20.45 15.30 4.93
CA THR A 5 -19.99 14.33 5.94
C THR A 5 -19.49 13.06 5.27
N ILE A 6 -18.22 12.69 5.52
CA ILE A 6 -17.56 11.54 4.91
C ILE A 6 -17.04 10.61 6.01
N TYR A 7 -17.50 9.36 5.98
CA TYR A 7 -17.06 8.33 6.91
C TYR A 7 -16.11 7.36 6.22
N TYR A 8 -15.09 6.90 6.95
CA TYR A 8 -14.15 5.87 6.51
C TYR A 8 -14.32 4.61 7.33
N TRP A 9 -14.51 3.49 6.66
CA TRP A 9 -14.54 2.15 7.22
C TRP A 9 -13.30 1.36 6.79
N SER A 10 -12.43 1.02 7.72
CA SER A 10 -11.19 0.30 7.43
C SER A 10 -10.65 -0.45 8.66
N PRO A 11 -11.38 -1.40 9.25
CA PRO A 11 -10.87 -2.16 10.40
C PRO A 11 -9.65 -3.01 10.02
N PHE A 12 -8.68 -3.13 10.92
CA PHE A 12 -7.46 -3.89 10.71
C PHE A 12 -6.99 -4.59 12.00
N LEU A 13 -6.29 -5.72 11.85
CA LEU A 13 -5.72 -6.47 12.97
C LEU A 13 -4.27 -6.07 13.27
N THR A 14 -3.51 -5.78 12.23
CA THR A 14 -2.10 -5.35 12.32
C THR A 14 -1.89 -4.12 11.46
N GLU A 15 -0.89 -3.29 11.81
CA GLU A 15 -0.54 -2.13 10.99
C GLU A 15 -0.05 -2.58 9.61
N ILE A 16 -0.80 -2.18 8.59
CA ILE A 16 -0.48 -2.41 7.17
C ILE A 16 -0.45 -1.07 6.44
N ALA A 17 0.15 -1.06 5.27
CA ALA A 17 0.29 0.15 4.45
C ALA A 17 -1.07 0.82 4.15
N THR A 18 -2.14 0.04 4.00
CA THR A 18 -3.51 0.54 3.77
C THR A 18 -3.99 1.48 4.89
N VAL A 19 -3.60 1.24 6.15
CA VAL A 19 -3.99 2.13 7.28
C VAL A 19 -3.42 3.52 7.09
N LYS A 20 -2.14 3.63 6.68
CA LYS A 20 -1.50 4.92 6.33
C LYS A 20 -2.24 5.59 5.15
N ALA A 21 -2.62 4.81 4.13
CA ALA A 21 -3.37 5.34 2.99
C ALA A 21 -4.74 5.88 3.38
N VAL A 22 -5.47 5.20 4.28
CA VAL A 22 -6.77 5.66 4.80
C VAL A 22 -6.64 6.98 5.56
N ILE A 23 -5.70 7.08 6.52
CA ILE A 23 -5.47 8.31 7.27
C ILE A 23 -5.03 9.46 6.34
N ASN A 24 -4.17 9.18 5.37
CA ASN A 24 -3.75 10.16 4.39
C ASN A 24 -4.89 10.58 3.44
N SER A 25 -5.78 9.65 3.06
CA SER A 25 -6.95 9.97 2.24
C SER A 25 -7.92 10.88 3.00
N ALA A 26 -8.24 10.55 4.24
CA ALA A 26 -9.05 11.38 5.13
C ALA A 26 -8.43 12.78 5.32
N TYR A 27 -7.12 12.84 5.58
CA TYR A 27 -6.37 14.08 5.73
C TYR A 27 -6.33 14.93 4.45
N SER A 28 -6.21 14.27 3.29
CA SER A 28 -6.20 14.96 2.00
C SER A 28 -7.49 15.76 1.77
N LEU A 29 -8.65 15.19 2.09
CA LEU A 29 -9.95 15.87 2.00
C LEU A 29 -10.01 17.08 2.94
N ARG A 30 -9.59 16.93 4.20
CA ARG A 30 -9.54 18.05 5.16
C ARG A 30 -8.65 19.19 4.68
N LYS A 31 -7.58 18.89 3.92
CA LYS A 31 -6.71 19.91 3.32
C LYS A 31 -7.32 20.58 2.09
N MET A 32 -8.22 19.90 1.37
CA MET A 32 -8.81 20.44 0.13
C MET A 32 -9.95 21.44 0.41
N SER A 33 -10.68 21.28 1.50
CA SER A 33 -11.74 22.21 1.92
C SER A 33 -12.12 21.95 3.36
N GLU A 34 -12.48 23.02 4.07
CA GLU A 34 -13.07 22.96 5.41
C GLU A 34 -14.52 22.44 5.38
N ASP A 35 -15.17 22.45 4.21
CA ASP A 35 -16.54 21.95 4.03
C ASP A 35 -16.66 20.42 4.15
N PHE A 36 -15.57 19.67 4.25
CA PHE A 36 -15.60 18.24 4.49
C PHE A 36 -15.45 17.91 5.97
N GLU A 37 -16.49 17.37 6.56
CA GLU A 37 -16.40 16.75 7.88
C GLU A 37 -16.04 15.27 7.71
N VAL A 38 -14.81 14.91 8.12
CA VAL A 38 -14.26 13.58 7.90
C VAL A 38 -14.15 12.82 9.21
N THR A 39 -14.71 11.61 9.24
CA THR A 39 -14.71 10.73 10.41
C THR A 39 -14.19 9.34 10.05
N ILE A 40 -13.23 8.83 10.81
CA ILE A 40 -12.79 7.44 10.75
C ILE A 40 -13.59 6.63 11.78
N LEU A 41 -14.16 5.51 11.36
CA LEU A 41 -14.86 4.59 12.23
C LEU A 41 -13.87 3.60 12.85
N ASP A 42 -13.84 3.54 14.17
CA ASP A 42 -13.03 2.60 14.96
C ASP A 42 -13.93 1.45 15.42
N ALA A 43 -13.76 0.28 14.81
CA ALA A 43 -14.65 -0.86 15.01
C ALA A 43 -14.39 -1.63 16.32
N ALA A 44 -13.11 -1.81 16.66
CA ALA A 44 -12.65 -2.70 17.73
C ALA A 44 -11.57 -2.08 18.64
N GLY A 45 -11.28 -0.78 18.47
CA GLY A 45 -10.17 -0.10 19.14
C GLY A 45 -8.85 -0.17 18.37
N GLU A 46 -8.90 -0.51 17.06
CA GLU A 46 -7.72 -0.67 16.21
C GLU A 46 -6.99 0.63 15.97
N PHE A 47 -7.66 1.78 16.03
CA PHE A 47 -7.06 3.11 15.86
C PHE A 47 -6.53 3.73 17.15
N LYS A 48 -6.61 3.05 18.31
CA LYS A 48 -6.19 3.61 19.61
C LYS A 48 -4.78 4.21 19.59
N LYS A 49 -3.82 3.50 18.98
CA LYS A 49 -2.43 3.99 18.86
C LYS A 49 -2.24 5.13 17.88
N LYS A 50 -3.24 5.42 17.05
CA LYS A 50 -3.25 6.46 16.03
C LYS A 50 -4.13 7.65 16.37
N THR A 51 -4.82 7.62 17.51
CA THR A 51 -5.79 8.64 17.91
C THR A 51 -5.19 10.05 17.88
N SER A 52 -4.01 10.25 18.48
CA SER A 52 -3.35 11.56 18.49
C SER A 52 -2.99 12.05 17.08
N GLU A 53 -2.48 11.17 16.22
CA GLU A 53 -2.17 11.48 14.81
C GLU A 53 -3.43 11.89 14.03
N ILE A 54 -4.54 11.16 14.22
CA ILE A 54 -5.82 11.40 13.56
C ILE A 54 -6.39 12.75 13.98
N LEU A 55 -6.42 13.02 15.28
CA LEU A 55 -6.94 14.29 15.82
C LEU A 55 -6.09 15.50 15.43
N GLN A 56 -4.74 15.38 15.42
CA GLN A 56 -3.85 16.44 14.93
C GLN A 56 -4.09 16.78 13.45
N LYS A 57 -4.55 15.81 12.66
CA LYS A 57 -4.95 16.01 11.26
C LYS A 57 -6.37 16.57 11.10
N LYS A 58 -7.04 16.98 12.20
CA LYS A 58 -8.43 17.48 12.24
C LYS A 58 -9.43 16.46 11.63
N ILE A 59 -9.21 15.17 11.88
CA ILE A 59 -10.10 14.08 11.49
C ILE A 59 -10.79 13.58 12.74
N ASN A 60 -12.10 13.37 12.69
CA ASN A 60 -12.87 12.81 13.79
C ASN A 60 -12.65 11.30 13.88
N LEU A 61 -12.65 10.76 15.09
CA LEU A 61 -12.61 9.31 15.35
C LEU A 61 -13.89 8.92 16.10
N LEU A 62 -14.68 8.04 15.50
CA LEU A 62 -15.92 7.53 16.07
C LEU A 62 -15.79 6.06 16.42
N LYS A 63 -15.80 5.72 17.70
CA LYS A 63 -15.81 4.35 18.19
C LYS A 63 -17.19 3.71 18.00
N LEU A 64 -17.22 2.50 17.44
CA LEU A 64 -18.43 1.69 17.32
C LEU A 64 -18.66 0.79 18.55
N SER A 65 -17.62 0.53 19.32
CA SER A 65 -17.65 -0.25 20.56
C SER A 65 -17.03 0.52 21.70
N ASN A 66 -17.60 0.39 22.90
CA ASN A 66 -17.01 0.94 24.13
C ASN A 66 -15.80 0.11 24.61
N ILE A 67 -15.66 -1.11 24.13
CA ILE A 67 -14.59 -2.04 24.50
C ILE A 67 -13.58 -2.12 23.34
N ASP A 68 -12.30 -1.91 23.62
CA ASP A 68 -11.21 -2.08 22.68
C ASP A 68 -10.83 -3.58 22.56
N TYR A 69 -11.72 -4.38 21.98
CA TYR A 69 -11.55 -5.84 21.92
C TYR A 69 -10.50 -6.33 20.91
N ILE A 70 -9.94 -5.43 20.08
CA ILE A 70 -8.86 -5.76 19.15
C ILE A 70 -7.64 -6.41 19.81
N ASN A 71 -7.41 -6.12 21.09
CA ASN A 71 -6.26 -6.66 21.83
C ASN A 71 -6.44 -8.15 22.18
N PHE A 72 -7.67 -8.64 22.25
CA PHE A 72 -8.00 -10.03 22.53
C PHE A 72 -8.11 -10.90 21.27
N LEU A 73 -8.07 -10.28 20.08
CA LEU A 73 -8.18 -10.99 18.81
C LEU A 73 -6.82 -11.55 18.35
N PRO A 74 -6.76 -12.81 17.91
CA PRO A 74 -5.58 -13.38 17.29
C PRO A 74 -5.18 -12.58 16.03
N LYS A 75 -3.91 -12.16 15.95
CA LYS A 75 -3.40 -11.29 14.88
C LYS A 75 -2.60 -12.03 13.81
N HIS A 76 -2.16 -13.25 14.11
CA HIS A 76 -1.28 -14.05 13.27
C HIS A 76 -1.88 -15.42 12.97
N GLY A 77 -1.45 -16.01 11.85
CA GLY A 77 -1.98 -17.30 11.37
C GLY A 77 -3.16 -17.13 10.39
N LYS A 78 -3.17 -17.95 9.32
CA LYS A 78 -4.18 -17.85 8.26
C LYS A 78 -5.62 -18.11 8.74
N ILE A 79 -5.82 -19.05 9.65
CA ILE A 79 -7.15 -19.43 10.17
C ILE A 79 -7.58 -18.46 11.28
N LEU A 80 -6.70 -18.21 12.24
CA LEU A 80 -7.00 -17.36 13.40
C LEU A 80 -7.29 -15.91 13.01
N SER A 81 -6.55 -15.35 12.04
CA SER A 81 -6.85 -14.00 11.53
C SER A 81 -8.21 -13.91 10.82
N ARG A 82 -8.63 -14.99 10.13
CA ARG A 82 -9.98 -15.04 9.52
C ARG A 82 -11.08 -15.06 10.57
N LEU A 83 -10.88 -15.82 11.66
CA LEU A 83 -11.79 -15.82 12.80
C LEU A 83 -11.89 -14.43 13.41
N SER A 84 -10.80 -13.74 13.59
CA SER A 84 -10.79 -12.35 14.10
C SER A 84 -11.55 -11.40 13.18
N PHE A 85 -11.38 -11.49 11.86
CA PHE A 85 -12.17 -10.70 10.91
C PHE A 85 -13.67 -11.02 10.96
N PHE A 86 -14.02 -12.29 11.18
CA PHE A 86 -15.40 -12.71 11.33
C PHE A 86 -16.02 -12.16 12.65
N LEU A 87 -15.27 -12.16 13.75
CA LEU A 87 -15.71 -11.55 15.00
C LEU A 87 -15.91 -10.04 14.87
N ILE A 88 -14.97 -9.32 14.21
CA ILE A 88 -15.16 -7.90 13.91
C ILE A 88 -16.43 -7.68 13.07
N PHE A 89 -16.67 -8.55 12.07
CA PHE A 89 -17.87 -8.49 11.25
C PHE A 89 -19.15 -8.60 12.10
N ILE A 90 -19.27 -9.62 12.96
CA ILE A 90 -20.47 -9.85 13.80
C ILE A 90 -20.64 -8.71 14.80
N CYS A 91 -19.60 -8.36 15.56
CA CYS A 91 -19.68 -7.33 16.59
C CYS A 91 -19.98 -5.93 16.04
N SER A 92 -19.54 -5.64 14.79
CA SER A 92 -19.72 -4.33 14.18
C SER A 92 -21.00 -4.22 13.33
N PHE A 93 -21.74 -5.31 13.07
CA PHE A 93 -22.89 -5.28 12.18
C PHE A 93 -23.97 -4.29 12.62
N PHE A 94 -24.50 -4.46 13.81
CA PHE A 94 -25.53 -3.57 14.34
C PHE A 94 -25.02 -2.15 14.65
N PRO A 95 -23.85 -1.97 15.29
CA PRO A 95 -23.30 -0.64 15.53
C PRO A 95 -23.09 0.15 14.22
N LEU A 96 -22.47 -0.46 13.21
CA LEU A 96 -22.23 0.20 11.92
C LEU A 96 -23.56 0.59 11.24
N LYS A 97 -24.51 -0.35 11.16
CA LYS A 97 -25.85 -0.07 10.63
C LYS A 97 -26.54 1.10 11.36
N LYS A 98 -26.50 1.09 12.70
CA LYS A 98 -27.09 2.14 13.56
C LYS A 98 -26.44 3.50 13.28
N VAL A 99 -25.11 3.56 13.21
CA VAL A 99 -24.37 4.79 12.91
C VAL A 99 -24.74 5.33 11.53
N ILE A 100 -24.71 4.52 10.48
CA ILE A 100 -25.05 4.95 9.12
C ILE A 100 -26.50 5.43 9.04
N LYS A 101 -27.45 4.69 9.66
CA LYS A 101 -28.88 5.03 9.65
C LYS A 101 -29.17 6.33 10.41
N ASN A 102 -28.55 6.53 11.56
CA ASN A 102 -28.85 7.66 12.45
C ASN A 102 -28.08 8.94 12.06
N LYS A 103 -26.81 8.81 11.67
CA LYS A 103 -25.95 9.96 11.30
C LYS A 103 -26.11 10.36 9.84
N GLN A 104 -26.55 9.44 8.98
CA GLN A 104 -26.77 9.64 7.54
C GLN A 104 -25.63 10.43 6.87
N PRO A 105 -24.34 9.98 6.99
CA PRO A 105 -23.25 10.67 6.29
C PRO A 105 -23.53 10.68 4.79
N ASP A 106 -23.08 11.74 4.09
CA ASP A 106 -23.26 11.83 2.64
C ASP A 106 -22.53 10.67 1.92
N PHE A 107 -21.35 10.32 2.41
CA PHE A 107 -20.54 9.24 1.86
C PHE A 107 -19.94 8.34 2.95
N ILE A 108 -19.80 7.06 2.63
CA ILE A 108 -18.94 6.13 3.35
C ILE A 108 -17.95 5.49 2.37
N ILE A 109 -16.65 5.60 2.68
CA ILE A 109 -15.56 5.00 1.88
C ILE A 109 -15.08 3.76 2.62
N ILE A 110 -15.20 2.60 1.98
CA ILE A 110 -14.89 1.31 2.58
C ILE A 110 -13.63 0.70 1.98
N HIS A 111 -12.66 0.32 2.82
CA HIS A 111 -11.35 -0.21 2.42
C HIS A 111 -11.13 -1.68 2.78
N LEU A 112 -11.29 -2.04 4.05
CA LEU A 112 -11.03 -3.39 4.58
C LEU A 112 -12.31 -3.97 5.18
N ILE A 113 -12.39 -5.29 5.30
CA ILE A 113 -13.60 -6.02 5.74
C ILE A 113 -14.83 -5.51 4.99
N THR A 114 -14.70 -5.41 3.67
CA THR A 114 -15.68 -4.75 2.81
C THR A 114 -17.01 -5.47 2.73
N SER A 115 -17.04 -6.79 3.00
CA SER A 115 -18.27 -7.59 2.99
C SER A 115 -19.32 -7.09 3.97
N LEU A 116 -18.92 -6.60 5.14
CA LEU A 116 -19.87 -6.09 6.15
C LEU A 116 -20.67 -4.89 5.64
N PRO A 117 -20.06 -3.75 5.28
CA PRO A 117 -20.84 -2.64 4.77
C PRO A 117 -21.57 -2.97 3.46
N LEU A 118 -20.97 -3.77 2.56
CA LEU A 118 -21.64 -4.18 1.33
C LEU A 118 -22.94 -4.94 1.59
N ILE A 119 -22.97 -5.84 2.57
CA ILE A 119 -24.19 -6.56 2.99
C ILE A 119 -25.20 -5.57 3.59
N ILE A 120 -24.77 -4.64 4.44
CA ILE A 120 -25.67 -3.63 5.03
C ILE A 120 -26.31 -2.79 3.91
N PHE A 121 -25.54 -2.30 2.94
CA PHE A 121 -26.09 -1.51 1.82
C PHE A 121 -26.98 -2.31 0.87
N TYR A 122 -26.76 -3.61 0.76
CA TYR A 122 -27.61 -4.48 -0.05
C TYR A 122 -29.00 -4.69 0.58
N PHE A 123 -29.04 -4.99 1.89
CA PHE A 123 -30.29 -5.31 2.57
C PHE A 123 -31.06 -4.10 3.10
N PHE A 124 -30.40 -2.96 3.31
CA PHE A 124 -31.02 -1.78 3.90
C PHE A 124 -30.98 -0.60 2.93
N ASN A 125 -32.14 0.05 2.76
CA ASN A 125 -32.23 1.26 1.94
C ASN A 125 -31.65 2.46 2.73
N LEU A 126 -30.39 2.78 2.51
CA LEU A 126 -29.66 3.86 3.18
C LEU A 126 -29.45 5.03 2.22
N LYS A 127 -29.61 6.27 2.72
CA LYS A 127 -29.39 7.49 1.93
C LYS A 127 -27.90 7.75 1.63
N THR A 128 -27.01 7.23 2.48
CA THR A 128 -25.56 7.36 2.36
C THR A 128 -25.05 6.71 1.07
N LYS A 129 -24.19 7.39 0.33
CA LYS A 129 -23.52 6.85 -0.86
C LYS A 129 -22.31 6.00 -0.45
N CYS A 130 -22.30 4.72 -0.82
CA CYS A 130 -21.21 3.81 -0.53
C CYS A 130 -20.16 3.82 -1.64
N ILE A 131 -18.91 4.14 -1.32
CA ILE A 131 -17.75 4.07 -2.22
C ILE A 131 -16.87 2.89 -1.77
N LEU A 132 -16.72 1.90 -2.64
CA LEU A 132 -15.82 0.77 -2.41
C LEU A 132 -14.43 1.13 -2.91
N ARG A 133 -13.45 1.18 -2.02
CA ARG A 133 -12.04 1.29 -2.36
C ARG A 133 -11.41 -0.10 -2.40
N ILE A 134 -10.94 -0.51 -3.56
CA ILE A 134 -10.19 -1.77 -3.70
C ILE A 134 -8.82 -1.59 -3.04
N SER A 135 -8.51 -2.45 -2.07
CA SER A 135 -7.26 -2.44 -1.31
C SER A 135 -6.48 -3.71 -1.56
N GLY A 136 -5.70 -3.73 -2.62
CA GLY A 136 -4.99 -4.88 -3.13
C GLY A 136 -5.71 -5.58 -4.29
N TYR A 137 -4.92 -6.30 -5.11
CA TYR A 137 -5.45 -7.02 -6.27
C TYR A 137 -6.44 -8.11 -5.83
N PRO A 138 -7.71 -8.07 -6.23
CA PRO A 138 -8.72 -9.00 -5.74
C PRO A 138 -8.58 -10.36 -6.44
N LYS A 139 -8.07 -11.36 -5.70
CA LYS A 139 -8.11 -12.74 -6.19
C LYS A 139 -9.56 -13.21 -6.25
N MET A 140 -10.09 -13.35 -7.46
CA MET A 140 -11.48 -13.76 -7.68
C MET A 140 -11.59 -15.28 -7.68
N ASN A 141 -12.58 -15.80 -6.93
CA ASN A 141 -13.08 -17.15 -7.06
C ASN A 141 -14.58 -17.05 -7.35
N TRP A 142 -15.24 -18.17 -7.70
CA TRP A 142 -16.63 -18.18 -8.09
C TRP A 142 -17.58 -17.64 -7.00
N LEU A 143 -17.32 -17.93 -5.72
CA LEU A 143 -18.13 -17.43 -4.60
C LEU A 143 -18.01 -15.91 -4.46
N ARG A 144 -16.80 -15.36 -4.53
CA ARG A 144 -16.56 -13.92 -4.47
C ARG A 144 -17.18 -13.22 -5.69
N LEU A 145 -17.04 -13.81 -6.87
CA LEU A 145 -17.62 -13.26 -8.10
C LEU A 145 -19.14 -13.20 -8.01
N PHE A 146 -19.79 -14.28 -7.57
CA PHE A 146 -21.22 -14.34 -7.34
C PHE A 146 -21.68 -13.29 -6.31
N PHE A 147 -21.02 -13.24 -5.15
CA PHE A 147 -21.31 -12.26 -4.11
C PHE A 147 -21.18 -10.83 -4.63
N TRP A 148 -20.09 -10.52 -5.35
CA TRP A 148 -19.85 -9.17 -5.86
C TRP A 148 -20.87 -8.78 -6.93
N ARG A 149 -21.25 -9.67 -7.84
CA ARG A 149 -22.32 -9.41 -8.82
C ARG A 149 -23.63 -8.97 -8.17
N ILE A 150 -23.90 -9.45 -6.97
CA ILE A 150 -25.13 -9.10 -6.24
C ILE A 150 -24.95 -7.76 -5.51
N VAL A 151 -23.95 -7.66 -4.63
CA VAL A 151 -23.85 -6.53 -3.69
C VAL A 151 -23.36 -5.23 -4.35
N LEU A 152 -22.56 -5.31 -5.42
CA LEU A 152 -22.03 -4.12 -6.10
C LEU A 152 -23.07 -3.33 -6.87
N LYS A 153 -24.25 -3.90 -7.13
CA LYS A 153 -25.37 -3.17 -7.73
C LYS A 153 -25.78 -1.94 -6.90
N LYS A 154 -25.63 -2.03 -5.57
CA LYS A 154 -25.99 -0.96 -4.61
C LYS A 154 -24.84 0.00 -4.29
N VAL A 155 -23.63 -0.28 -4.74
CA VAL A 155 -22.47 0.60 -4.54
C VAL A 155 -22.58 1.81 -5.47
N TYR A 156 -22.32 3.01 -4.91
CA TYR A 156 -22.33 4.25 -5.68
C TYR A 156 -21.13 4.30 -6.65
N LEU A 157 -19.92 4.01 -6.16
CA LEU A 157 -18.70 4.03 -6.94
C LEU A 157 -17.66 3.02 -6.42
N ILE A 158 -16.82 2.52 -7.32
CA ILE A 158 -15.66 1.69 -6.99
C ILE A 158 -14.40 2.42 -7.42
N THR A 159 -13.44 2.56 -6.52
CA THR A 159 -12.14 3.18 -6.81
C THR A 159 -11.03 2.14 -6.78
N CYS A 160 -10.19 2.14 -7.83
CA CYS A 160 -9.08 1.22 -8.03
C CYS A 160 -7.75 1.92 -7.79
N PRO A 161 -6.77 1.28 -7.11
CA PRO A 161 -5.47 1.88 -6.78
C PRO A 161 -4.53 2.01 -7.99
N THR A 162 -4.79 1.24 -9.05
CA THR A 162 -3.99 1.16 -10.27
C THR A 162 -4.88 1.01 -11.48
N LYS A 163 -4.35 1.33 -12.66
CA LYS A 163 -5.02 1.04 -13.94
C LYS A 163 -5.17 -0.47 -14.16
N GLY A 164 -4.16 -1.25 -13.74
CA GLY A 164 -4.22 -2.71 -13.83
C GLY A 164 -5.43 -3.28 -13.08
N THR A 165 -5.68 -2.83 -11.84
CA THR A 165 -6.87 -3.25 -11.08
C THR A 165 -8.17 -2.76 -11.71
N TYR A 166 -8.20 -1.55 -12.26
CA TYR A 166 -9.34 -1.02 -13.00
C TYR A 166 -9.66 -1.88 -14.22
N ASN A 167 -8.68 -2.17 -15.08
CA ASN A 167 -8.86 -2.98 -16.28
C ASN A 167 -9.34 -4.40 -15.94
N TYR A 168 -8.75 -5.01 -14.92
CA TYR A 168 -9.18 -6.33 -14.45
C TYR A 168 -10.64 -6.36 -14.00
N LEU A 169 -11.11 -5.35 -13.25
CA LEU A 169 -12.51 -5.30 -12.84
C LEU A 169 -13.47 -4.99 -14.00
N LYS A 170 -13.01 -4.21 -14.98
CA LYS A 170 -13.74 -3.94 -16.22
C LYS A 170 -13.92 -5.23 -17.04
N GLU A 171 -12.86 -6.01 -17.21
CA GLU A 171 -12.88 -7.29 -17.93
C GLU A 171 -13.80 -8.35 -17.26
N LEU A 172 -13.93 -8.30 -15.93
CA LEU A 172 -14.83 -9.21 -15.20
C LEU A 172 -16.32 -8.91 -15.42
N ASP A 173 -16.67 -7.75 -15.96
CA ASP A 173 -18.03 -7.29 -16.23
C ASP A 173 -19.03 -7.54 -15.07
N ILE A 174 -18.58 -7.24 -13.85
CA ILE A 174 -19.37 -7.41 -12.63
C ILE A 174 -20.08 -6.15 -12.17
N VAL A 175 -19.74 -5.01 -12.80
CA VAL A 175 -20.27 -3.69 -12.47
C VAL A 175 -20.20 -2.79 -13.69
N ASN A 176 -21.16 -1.90 -13.85
CA ASN A 176 -21.14 -0.91 -14.92
C ASN A 176 -19.87 -0.07 -14.85
N GLU A 177 -19.18 0.11 -15.98
CA GLU A 177 -17.94 0.85 -16.11
C GLU A 177 -18.03 2.29 -15.55
N ASN A 178 -19.20 2.94 -15.68
CA ASN A 178 -19.44 4.28 -15.12
C ASN A 178 -19.23 4.36 -13.60
N LYS A 179 -19.31 3.23 -12.90
CA LYS A 179 -19.05 3.11 -11.47
C LYS A 179 -17.59 2.79 -11.13
N LEU A 180 -16.72 2.56 -12.12
CA LEU A 180 -15.30 2.29 -11.93
C LEU A 180 -14.49 3.57 -12.15
N LYS A 181 -13.59 3.88 -11.22
CA LYS A 181 -12.62 4.98 -11.38
C LYS A 181 -11.26 4.61 -10.83
N VAL A 182 -10.21 5.05 -11.51
CA VAL A 182 -8.86 4.99 -10.96
C VAL A 182 -8.70 6.13 -9.96
N LEU A 183 -8.34 5.80 -8.73
CA LEU A 183 -7.99 6.76 -7.68
C LEU A 183 -6.74 6.24 -6.98
N TYR A 184 -5.60 6.79 -7.33
CA TYR A 184 -4.31 6.41 -6.76
C TYR A 184 -4.24 6.68 -5.27
N ASP A 185 -3.58 5.78 -4.52
CA ASP A 185 -3.43 5.92 -3.07
C ASP A 185 -2.56 7.12 -2.69
N PRO A 186 -2.91 7.85 -1.62
CA PRO A 186 -2.13 9.00 -1.12
C PRO A 186 -0.92 8.54 -0.29
N ILE A 187 0.09 8.00 -0.97
CA ILE A 187 1.28 7.40 -0.34
C ILE A 187 2.29 8.49 0.02
N ILE A 188 2.46 9.46 -0.88
CA ILE A 188 3.50 10.48 -0.79
C ILE A 188 2.97 11.71 -0.05
N ASN A 189 3.38 11.85 1.22
CA ASN A 189 3.27 13.08 1.97
C ASN A 189 4.59 13.85 1.87
N VAL A 190 4.65 14.77 0.92
CA VAL A 190 5.87 15.52 0.59
C VAL A 190 6.49 16.17 1.84
N ASN A 191 5.68 16.88 2.63
CA ASN A 191 6.15 17.61 3.80
C ASN A 191 6.71 16.67 4.88
N GLU A 192 6.05 15.53 5.09
CA GLU A 192 6.50 14.51 6.06
C GLU A 192 7.83 13.89 5.60
N ILE A 193 7.91 13.46 4.34
CA ILE A 193 9.11 12.83 3.80
C ILE A 193 10.32 13.78 3.83
N LEU A 194 10.12 15.05 3.47
CA LEU A 194 11.19 16.04 3.49
C LEU A 194 11.73 16.31 4.91
N LYS A 195 10.87 16.24 5.93
CA LYS A 195 11.29 16.34 7.35
C LYS A 195 12.03 15.09 7.82
N GLU A 196 11.56 13.91 7.39
CA GLU A 196 12.09 12.62 7.88
C GLU A 196 13.40 12.20 7.19
N LYS A 197 13.63 12.58 5.93
CA LYS A 197 14.80 12.13 5.14
C LYS A 197 16.17 12.49 5.71
N ASN A 198 16.24 13.47 6.61
CA ASN A 198 17.50 13.96 7.20
C ASN A 198 17.66 13.66 8.70
N LYS A 199 16.65 13.02 9.34
CA LYS A 199 16.61 12.84 10.80
C LYS A 199 17.56 11.78 11.36
N GLN A 200 18.16 10.94 10.54
CA GLN A 200 18.97 9.82 10.98
C GLN A 200 20.29 9.80 10.23
N SER A 201 21.41 9.85 10.97
CA SER A 201 22.70 9.54 10.39
C SER A 201 22.86 8.02 10.27
N LEU A 202 23.04 7.52 9.07
CA LEU A 202 23.30 6.10 8.84
C LEU A 202 24.78 5.81 9.05
N LYS A 203 25.07 4.75 9.80
CA LYS A 203 26.45 4.21 9.97
C LYS A 203 26.82 3.24 8.83
N PHE A 204 26.19 3.34 7.67
CA PHE A 204 26.48 2.48 6.52
C PHE A 204 27.29 3.25 5.48
N GLU A 205 28.27 2.58 4.88
CA GLU A 205 28.92 3.06 3.68
C GLU A 205 27.89 3.20 2.54
N LYS A 206 28.09 4.18 1.66
CA LYS A 206 27.11 4.56 0.63
C LYS A 206 27.09 3.63 -0.59
N ASN A 207 27.65 2.43 -0.50
CA ASN A 207 27.73 1.52 -1.65
C ASN A 207 26.85 0.27 -1.47
N TYR A 208 25.54 0.47 -1.38
CA TYR A 208 24.61 -0.63 -1.20
C TYR A 208 23.37 -0.50 -2.08
N ALA A 209 22.86 -1.66 -2.52
CA ALA A 209 21.50 -1.83 -2.99
C ALA A 209 20.57 -2.07 -1.80
N ILE A 210 19.33 -1.62 -1.89
CA ILE A 210 18.36 -1.80 -0.81
C ILE A 210 17.07 -2.46 -1.30
N ALA A 211 16.53 -3.39 -0.50
CA ALA A 211 15.21 -3.98 -0.67
C ALA A 211 14.41 -3.81 0.63
N ILE A 212 13.17 -3.37 0.55
CA ILE A 212 12.36 -3.06 1.73
C ILE A 212 10.96 -3.68 1.60
N GLY A 213 10.53 -4.39 2.65
CA GLY A 213 9.20 -4.98 2.64
C GLY A 213 8.98 -6.00 3.74
N ARG A 214 7.78 -6.60 3.76
CA ARG A 214 7.48 -7.73 4.65
C ARG A 214 8.26 -8.96 4.21
N PHE A 215 8.82 -9.72 5.14
CA PHE A 215 9.50 -10.99 4.83
C PHE A 215 8.45 -12.09 4.60
N THR A 216 7.87 -12.06 3.42
CA THR A 216 6.80 -12.95 2.94
C THR A 216 7.13 -13.45 1.54
N GLU A 217 6.48 -14.52 1.11
CA GLU A 217 6.59 -15.04 -0.25
C GLU A 217 6.36 -13.96 -1.32
N GLN A 218 5.37 -13.08 -1.10
CA GLN A 218 5.06 -11.97 -2.01
C GLN A 218 6.29 -11.14 -2.37
N LYS A 219 7.16 -10.83 -1.38
CA LYS A 219 8.31 -9.93 -1.57
C LYS A 219 9.53 -10.63 -2.16
N ASN A 220 9.54 -11.95 -2.20
CA ASN A 220 10.50 -12.78 -2.93
C ASN A 220 11.99 -12.48 -2.62
N PHE A 221 12.28 -12.15 -1.35
CA PHE A 221 13.65 -11.83 -0.96
C PHE A 221 14.59 -13.03 -1.00
N GLU A 222 14.06 -14.27 -0.93
CA GLU A 222 14.85 -15.47 -1.11
C GLU A 222 15.47 -15.53 -2.51
N PHE A 223 14.68 -15.26 -3.56
CA PHE A 223 15.18 -15.11 -4.93
C PHE A 223 16.29 -14.07 -5.00
N LEU A 224 16.08 -12.87 -4.43
CA LEU A 224 17.07 -11.81 -4.47
C LEU A 224 18.38 -12.21 -3.80
N ILE A 225 18.34 -12.88 -2.63
CA ILE A 225 19.55 -13.34 -1.93
C ILE A 225 20.29 -14.38 -2.78
N ASN A 226 19.57 -15.36 -3.37
CA ASN A 226 20.18 -16.36 -4.24
C ASN A 226 20.84 -15.72 -5.47
N ALA A 227 20.17 -14.76 -6.10
CA ALA A 227 20.68 -14.02 -7.25
C ALA A 227 21.87 -13.13 -6.88
N PHE A 228 21.92 -12.61 -5.66
CA PHE A 228 22.98 -11.69 -5.20
C PHE A 228 24.36 -12.35 -5.17
N LYS A 229 24.46 -13.67 -5.06
CA LYS A 229 25.71 -14.40 -5.23
C LYS A 229 26.39 -14.11 -6.58
N SER A 230 25.62 -13.97 -7.65
CA SER A 230 26.11 -13.60 -8.98
C SER A 230 26.35 -12.08 -9.08
N VAL A 231 25.53 -11.26 -8.42
CA VAL A 231 25.71 -9.80 -8.37
C VAL A 231 27.08 -9.44 -7.77
N VAL A 232 27.51 -10.12 -6.70
CA VAL A 232 28.81 -9.88 -6.05
C VAL A 232 29.98 -10.17 -6.98
N LYS A 233 29.84 -11.12 -7.91
CA LYS A 233 30.89 -11.39 -8.94
C LYS A 233 30.99 -10.23 -9.93
N GLU A 234 29.87 -9.66 -10.33
CA GLU A 234 29.80 -8.55 -11.29
C GLU A 234 30.17 -7.20 -10.65
N ILE A 235 29.73 -6.96 -9.41
CA ILE A 235 29.96 -5.71 -8.68
C ILE A 235 30.43 -6.04 -7.25
N PRO A 236 31.72 -6.38 -7.05
CA PRO A 236 32.25 -6.89 -5.77
C PRO A 236 32.07 -5.93 -4.59
N ASN A 237 32.03 -4.63 -4.84
CA ASN A 237 31.91 -3.59 -3.81
C ASN A 237 30.45 -3.20 -3.50
N LEU A 238 29.45 -3.87 -4.10
CA LEU A 238 28.05 -3.61 -3.82
C LEU A 238 27.55 -4.52 -2.71
N ASP A 239 27.03 -3.94 -1.63
CA ASP A 239 26.35 -4.68 -0.56
C ASP A 239 24.84 -4.68 -0.78
N LEU A 240 24.10 -5.59 -0.12
CA LEU A 240 22.65 -5.61 -0.10
C LEU A 240 22.12 -5.42 1.32
N ILE A 241 21.24 -4.45 1.49
CA ILE A 241 20.50 -4.24 2.75
C ILE A 241 19.04 -4.63 2.52
N ILE A 242 18.53 -5.57 3.30
CA ILE A 242 17.12 -5.97 3.29
C ILE A 242 16.48 -5.50 4.59
N VAL A 243 15.47 -4.61 4.48
CA VAL A 243 14.80 -4.00 5.64
C VAL A 243 13.37 -4.51 5.77
N GLY A 244 13.01 -5.03 6.94
CA GLY A 244 11.63 -5.45 7.18
C GLY A 244 11.43 -6.39 8.34
N LYS A 245 10.29 -7.07 8.32
CA LYS A 245 9.91 -8.13 9.27
C LYS A 245 8.92 -9.09 8.63
N GLY A 246 8.85 -10.31 9.11
CA GLY A 246 7.87 -11.30 8.65
C GLY A 246 8.31 -12.73 8.96
N GLU A 247 7.45 -13.66 8.58
CA GLU A 247 7.58 -15.09 8.89
C GLU A 247 8.79 -15.74 8.22
N GLN A 248 9.24 -15.22 7.08
CA GLN A 248 10.38 -15.78 6.35
C GLN A 248 11.76 -15.36 6.88
N LYS A 249 11.86 -14.56 7.98
CA LYS A 249 13.15 -14.07 8.49
C LYS A 249 14.18 -15.18 8.67
N LYS A 250 13.77 -16.31 9.29
CA LYS A 250 14.66 -17.46 9.52
C LYS A 250 15.15 -18.07 8.21
N LEU A 251 14.26 -18.17 7.21
CA LEU A 251 14.59 -18.66 5.87
C LEU A 251 15.61 -17.76 5.21
N LEU A 252 15.41 -16.44 5.21
CA LEU A 252 16.32 -15.48 4.60
C LEU A 252 17.73 -15.57 5.21
N ILE A 253 17.85 -15.67 6.55
CA ILE A 253 19.14 -15.83 7.23
C ILE A 253 19.81 -17.15 6.81
N LYS A 254 19.04 -18.26 6.74
CA LYS A 254 19.57 -19.55 6.26
C LYS A 254 20.06 -19.45 4.81
N THR A 255 19.33 -18.74 3.94
CA THR A 255 19.71 -18.56 2.53
C THR A 255 20.97 -17.73 2.38
N ILE A 256 21.18 -16.67 3.20
CA ILE A 256 22.42 -15.89 3.22
C ILE A 256 23.62 -16.80 3.55
N ARG A 257 23.53 -17.58 4.64
CA ARG A 257 24.59 -18.52 5.06
C ARG A 257 24.89 -19.60 3.99
N LYS A 258 23.84 -20.18 3.41
CA LYS A 258 23.99 -21.19 2.34
C LYS A 258 24.76 -20.64 1.14
N ASN A 259 24.60 -19.36 0.82
CA ASN A 259 25.28 -18.69 -0.29
C ASN A 259 26.63 -18.04 0.11
N GLN A 260 27.05 -18.10 1.38
CA GLN A 260 28.29 -17.47 1.89
C GLN A 260 28.27 -15.94 1.66
N LEU A 261 27.15 -15.28 2.00
CA LEU A 261 26.93 -13.86 1.75
C LEU A 261 26.82 -13.04 3.04
N GLU A 262 27.30 -13.53 4.19
CA GLU A 262 27.18 -12.87 5.50
C GLU A 262 27.84 -11.48 5.52
N ASP A 263 28.92 -11.31 4.81
CA ASP A 263 29.63 -10.02 4.70
C ASP A 263 29.01 -9.07 3.67
N LYS A 264 28.17 -9.57 2.76
CA LYS A 264 27.58 -8.82 1.64
C LYS A 264 26.10 -8.51 1.78
N VAL A 265 25.35 -9.31 2.55
CA VAL A 265 23.90 -9.16 2.70
C VAL A 265 23.54 -8.95 4.17
N LYS A 266 22.97 -7.81 4.49
CA LYS A 266 22.54 -7.44 5.85
C LYS A 266 21.02 -7.37 5.95
N ILE A 267 20.45 -8.08 6.94
CA ILE A 267 19.01 -7.99 7.27
C ILE A 267 18.86 -7.02 8.44
N LEU A 268 18.09 -5.96 8.22
CA LEU A 268 17.67 -5.02 9.25
C LEU A 268 16.22 -5.24 9.63
N GLU A 269 15.92 -5.12 10.92
CA GLU A 269 14.56 -5.10 11.41
C GLU A 269 13.76 -3.93 10.83
N TYR A 270 12.44 -4.02 10.93
CA TYR A 270 11.53 -2.96 10.49
C TYR A 270 11.97 -1.58 10.98
N GLN A 271 12.14 -0.68 10.04
CA GLN A 271 12.48 0.73 10.29
C GLN A 271 11.25 1.60 10.06
N LYS A 272 10.90 2.42 11.05
CA LYS A 272 9.81 3.38 10.91
C LYS A 272 10.11 4.45 9.88
N ASN A 273 11.37 4.88 9.80
CA ASN A 273 11.86 5.85 8.84
C ASN A 273 12.85 5.20 7.88
N ILE A 274 12.40 4.94 6.65
CA ILE A 274 13.22 4.31 5.59
C ILE A 274 13.87 5.33 4.66
N PHE A 275 13.51 6.60 4.75
CA PHE A 275 13.94 7.63 3.80
C PHE A 275 15.45 7.90 3.81
N PRO A 276 16.16 7.92 4.96
CA PRO A 276 17.61 8.03 4.97
C PRO A 276 18.31 6.86 4.26
N PHE A 277 17.76 5.65 4.37
CA PHE A 277 18.30 4.47 3.68
C PHE A 277 18.10 4.59 2.16
N LEU A 278 16.92 4.96 1.69
CA LEU A 278 16.64 5.17 0.28
C LEU A 278 17.44 6.31 -0.34
N LYS A 279 17.67 7.39 0.43
CA LYS A 279 18.47 8.55 -0.02
C LYS A 279 19.92 8.18 -0.34
N ASN A 280 20.50 7.26 0.43
CA ASN A 280 21.92 6.89 0.35
C ASN A 280 22.18 5.63 -0.49
N ALA A 281 21.16 4.85 -0.83
CA ALA A 281 21.29 3.65 -1.63
C ALA A 281 21.68 3.96 -3.08
N LYS A 282 22.47 3.08 -3.69
CA LYS A 282 22.80 3.11 -5.13
C LYS A 282 21.57 2.81 -5.97
N CYS A 283 20.80 1.77 -5.58
CA CYS A 283 19.55 1.40 -6.19
C CYS A 283 18.60 0.75 -5.16
N PHE A 284 17.30 0.81 -5.48
CA PHE A 284 16.26 0.08 -4.80
C PHE A 284 15.86 -1.12 -5.66
N ILE A 285 15.87 -2.34 -5.07
CA ILE A 285 15.50 -3.56 -5.77
C ILE A 285 14.16 -4.06 -5.26
N LEU A 286 13.20 -4.27 -6.16
CA LEU A 286 11.89 -4.83 -5.88
C LEU A 286 11.72 -6.18 -6.60
N PRO A 287 12.00 -7.33 -5.95
CA PRO A 287 11.89 -8.65 -6.58
C PRO A 287 10.50 -9.27 -6.43
N SER A 288 9.49 -8.50 -6.09
CA SER A 288 8.15 -8.97 -5.70
C SER A 288 7.48 -9.83 -6.77
N LEU A 289 6.66 -10.79 -6.35
CA LEU A 289 5.83 -11.62 -7.24
C LEU A 289 4.52 -10.92 -7.62
N TRP A 290 4.02 -10.03 -6.78
CA TRP A 290 2.86 -9.16 -7.05
C TRP A 290 2.87 -7.93 -6.14
N GLU A 291 2.35 -6.82 -6.65
CA GLU A 291 2.16 -5.55 -5.92
C GLU A 291 0.79 -4.94 -6.23
N ASP A 292 0.37 -3.95 -5.44
CA ASP A 292 -0.79 -3.12 -5.76
C ASP A 292 -0.88 -1.90 -4.80
N PRO A 293 -0.34 -0.77 -5.16
CA PRO A 293 0.62 -0.46 -6.24
C PRO A 293 2.09 -0.69 -5.89
N GLY A 294 2.44 -1.04 -4.65
CA GLY A 294 3.82 -1.11 -4.16
C GLY A 294 4.27 0.20 -3.49
N PHE A 295 3.85 0.41 -2.24
CA PHE A 295 4.09 1.67 -1.51
C PHE A 295 5.58 2.04 -1.43
N VAL A 296 6.43 1.05 -1.10
CA VAL A 296 7.87 1.29 -0.97
C VAL A 296 8.52 1.64 -2.29
N LEU A 297 8.02 1.10 -3.41
CA LEU A 297 8.46 1.47 -4.75
C LEU A 297 8.26 2.97 -5.00
N LEU A 298 7.10 3.50 -4.64
CA LEU A 298 6.79 4.93 -4.76
C LEU A 298 7.61 5.78 -3.78
N GLU A 299 7.86 5.29 -2.58
CA GLU A 299 8.73 5.95 -1.61
C GLU A 299 10.18 6.01 -2.13
N ALA A 300 10.70 4.94 -2.75
CA ALA A 300 12.02 4.91 -3.40
C ALA A 300 12.08 5.85 -4.61
N ALA A 301 11.05 5.84 -5.46
CA ALA A 301 10.92 6.73 -6.61
C ALA A 301 10.91 8.22 -6.17
N PHE A 302 10.16 8.56 -5.13
CA PHE A 302 10.12 9.92 -4.59
C PHE A 302 11.48 10.36 -4.01
N MET A 303 12.21 9.44 -3.38
CA MET A 303 13.58 9.68 -2.88
C MET A 303 14.62 9.75 -3.98
N ARG A 304 14.23 9.61 -5.26
CA ARG A 304 15.12 9.57 -6.41
C ARG A 304 16.17 8.45 -6.29
N CYS A 305 15.81 7.32 -5.70
CA CYS A 305 16.60 6.12 -5.75
C CYS A 305 16.46 5.48 -7.12
N LEU A 306 17.54 4.98 -7.73
CA LEU A 306 17.42 4.24 -8.98
C LEU A 306 16.65 2.93 -8.70
N ILE A 307 15.71 2.59 -9.57
CA ILE A 307 14.80 1.46 -9.36
C ILE A 307 15.21 0.30 -10.28
N ILE A 308 15.31 -0.90 -9.70
CA ILE A 308 15.39 -2.17 -10.42
C ILE A 308 14.22 -3.02 -9.91
N SER A 309 13.24 -3.30 -10.75
CA SER A 309 11.99 -3.93 -10.33
C SER A 309 11.65 -5.15 -11.18
N SER A 310 11.06 -6.17 -10.55
CA SER A 310 10.36 -7.20 -11.32
C SER A 310 9.17 -6.62 -12.07
N ASP A 311 8.77 -7.25 -13.15
CA ASP A 311 7.60 -6.94 -13.99
C ASP A 311 6.28 -7.45 -13.39
N CYS A 312 6.27 -7.70 -12.07
CA CYS A 312 5.11 -8.26 -11.41
C CYS A 312 3.85 -7.43 -11.63
N GLN A 313 2.71 -8.12 -11.64
CA GLN A 313 1.40 -7.50 -11.90
C GLN A 313 1.14 -6.25 -11.06
N ASN A 314 0.48 -5.29 -11.70
CA ASN A 314 0.05 -3.99 -11.18
C ASN A 314 1.24 -3.03 -10.92
N GLY A 315 1.18 -2.15 -10.00
CA GLY A 315 2.11 -1.10 -9.66
C GLY A 315 3.43 -0.97 -10.44
N PRO A 316 4.37 -1.92 -10.41
CA PRO A 316 5.68 -1.76 -11.04
C PRO A 316 5.62 -1.46 -12.53
N LYS A 317 4.78 -2.16 -13.29
CA LYS A 317 4.62 -1.92 -14.72
C LYS A 317 4.14 -0.48 -14.98
N GLU A 318 3.10 -0.05 -14.29
CA GLU A 318 2.52 1.28 -14.44
C GLU A 318 3.46 2.41 -13.96
N ILE A 319 4.27 2.15 -12.93
CA ILE A 319 5.13 3.16 -12.29
C ILE A 319 6.51 3.21 -12.96
N VAL A 320 7.08 2.07 -13.34
CA VAL A 320 8.47 1.95 -13.82
C VAL A 320 8.53 1.85 -15.33
N GLU A 321 7.88 0.83 -15.94
CA GLU A 321 7.94 0.56 -17.38
C GLU A 321 7.27 1.66 -18.17
N ASP A 322 5.98 1.92 -17.94
CA ASP A 322 5.21 2.94 -18.68
C ASP A 322 5.80 4.34 -18.57
N LYS A 323 6.62 4.61 -17.57
CA LYS A 323 7.24 5.91 -17.32
C LYS A 323 8.72 5.94 -17.62
N ASN A 324 9.31 4.83 -18.03
CA ASN A 324 10.77 4.70 -18.18
C ASN A 324 11.51 5.24 -16.94
N ALA A 325 11.12 4.72 -15.77
CA ALA A 325 11.50 5.23 -14.45
C ALA A 325 12.52 4.34 -13.72
N GLY A 326 13.10 3.37 -14.39
CA GLY A 326 14.06 2.42 -13.87
C GLY A 326 14.21 1.21 -14.78
N LEU A 327 14.92 0.21 -14.31
CA LEU A 327 15.16 -1.05 -15.01
C LEU A 327 14.11 -2.09 -14.58
N MET A 328 13.60 -2.87 -15.52
CA MET A 328 12.67 -3.96 -15.22
C MET A 328 13.20 -5.29 -15.70
N PHE A 329 12.95 -6.34 -14.91
CA PHE A 329 13.29 -7.73 -15.19
C PHE A 329 12.07 -8.64 -15.03
N ASN A 330 12.05 -9.74 -15.79
CA ASN A 330 10.98 -10.74 -15.69
C ASN A 330 11.00 -11.43 -14.32
N SER A 331 9.87 -11.45 -13.65
CA SER A 331 9.74 -11.97 -12.28
C SER A 331 10.26 -13.44 -12.20
N ASN A 332 11.05 -13.73 -11.16
CA ASN A 332 11.73 -15.03 -10.98
C ASN A 332 12.74 -15.44 -12.09
N ASN A 333 13.10 -14.57 -12.99
CA ASN A 333 14.09 -14.86 -14.02
C ASN A 333 15.47 -14.35 -13.59
N LEU A 334 16.37 -15.27 -13.22
CA LEU A 334 17.72 -14.94 -12.76
C LEU A 334 18.56 -14.30 -13.86
N ASN A 335 18.49 -14.83 -15.09
CA ASN A 335 19.31 -14.33 -16.20
C ASN A 335 18.93 -12.89 -16.55
N ASP A 336 17.63 -12.63 -16.68
CA ASP A 336 17.14 -11.28 -16.99
C ASP A 336 17.46 -10.30 -15.84
N PHE A 337 17.31 -10.74 -14.57
CA PHE A 337 17.75 -9.92 -13.43
C PHE A 337 19.24 -9.57 -13.52
N LEU A 338 20.11 -10.52 -13.87
CA LEU A 338 21.56 -10.28 -13.99
C LEU A 338 21.87 -9.37 -15.18
N GLU A 339 21.15 -9.49 -16.29
CA GLU A 339 21.27 -8.55 -17.41
C GLU A 339 20.97 -7.10 -16.95
N LYS A 340 19.92 -6.91 -16.14
CA LYS A 340 19.59 -5.60 -15.60
C LYS A 340 20.61 -5.10 -14.55
N ILE A 341 21.27 -5.98 -13.84
CA ILE A 341 22.40 -5.60 -12.95
C ILE A 341 23.62 -5.17 -13.77
N ILE A 342 23.91 -5.84 -14.90
CA ILE A 342 25.00 -5.43 -15.81
C ILE A 342 24.66 -4.11 -16.48
N GLU A 343 23.40 -3.93 -16.92
CA GLU A 343 22.90 -2.65 -17.45
C GLU A 343 23.08 -1.55 -16.39
N PHE A 344 22.63 -1.76 -15.15
CA PHE A 344 22.81 -0.83 -14.03
C PHE A 344 24.28 -0.45 -13.80
N LYS A 345 25.21 -1.42 -13.84
CA LYS A 345 26.66 -1.19 -13.68
C LYS A 345 27.21 -0.23 -14.74
N ASN A 346 26.69 -0.32 -15.96
CA ASN A 346 27.17 0.40 -17.13
C ASN A 346 26.42 1.72 -17.43
N LEU A 347 25.38 2.06 -16.62
CA LEU A 347 24.63 3.32 -16.81
C LEU A 347 25.54 4.54 -16.64
N ASP A 348 25.44 5.45 -17.57
CA ASP A 348 26.07 6.76 -17.42
C ASP A 348 25.27 7.69 -16.47
N ASN A 349 25.87 8.83 -16.11
CA ASN A 349 25.24 9.80 -15.23
C ASN A 349 23.99 10.45 -15.83
N SER A 350 23.90 10.53 -17.16
CA SER A 350 22.73 11.07 -17.90
C SER A 350 21.53 10.15 -17.75
N ASP A 351 21.73 8.85 -17.99
CA ASP A 351 20.69 7.84 -17.88
C ASP A 351 20.19 7.69 -16.43
N ILE A 352 21.11 7.65 -15.47
CA ILE A 352 20.78 7.63 -14.04
C ILE A 352 19.91 8.84 -13.67
N LYS A 353 20.30 10.04 -14.14
CA LYS A 353 19.53 11.28 -13.89
C LYS A 353 18.15 11.24 -14.54
N LYS A 354 18.05 10.72 -15.76
CA LYS A 354 16.80 10.54 -16.50
C LYS A 354 15.84 9.59 -15.77
N TYR A 355 16.30 8.39 -15.41
CA TYR A 355 15.50 7.41 -14.64
C TYR A 355 15.00 8.00 -13.31
N LYS A 356 15.88 8.62 -12.53
CA LYS A 356 15.54 9.26 -11.25
C LYS A 356 14.51 10.38 -11.40
N LEU A 357 14.59 11.17 -12.45
CA LEU A 357 13.63 12.24 -12.72
C LEU A 357 12.27 11.67 -13.16
N ASN A 358 12.27 10.66 -14.00
CA ASN A 358 11.05 9.99 -14.44
C ASN A 358 10.35 9.28 -13.27
N ALA A 359 11.10 8.60 -12.41
CA ALA A 359 10.59 8.00 -11.18
C ALA A 359 9.90 9.04 -10.28
N LEU A 360 10.54 10.19 -10.06
CA LEU A 360 9.93 11.30 -9.31
C LEU A 360 8.64 11.81 -9.96
N LYS A 361 8.60 11.93 -11.30
CA LYS A 361 7.38 12.32 -12.02
C LYS A 361 6.27 11.28 -11.87
N ALA A 362 6.61 10.00 -11.90
CA ALA A 362 5.66 8.88 -11.73
C ALA A 362 4.96 8.89 -10.35
N CYS A 363 5.59 9.49 -9.32
CA CYS A 363 4.99 9.61 -7.99
C CYS A 363 3.89 10.67 -7.87
N ARG A 364 3.78 11.62 -8.81
CA ARG A 364 2.84 12.77 -8.70
C ARG A 364 1.38 12.35 -8.47
N PRO A 365 0.83 11.34 -9.17
CA PRO A 365 -0.53 10.89 -8.93
C PRO A 365 -0.79 10.35 -7.52
N PHE A 366 0.26 9.86 -6.85
CA PHE A 366 0.22 9.23 -5.53
C PHE A 366 0.49 10.21 -4.38
N THR A 367 0.55 11.51 -4.65
CA THR A 367 0.67 12.51 -3.60
C THR A 367 -0.65 12.75 -2.88
N ILE A 368 -0.59 13.11 -1.60
CA ILE A 368 -1.76 13.52 -0.80
C ILE A 368 -2.56 14.61 -1.50
N PHE A 369 -1.87 15.59 -2.12
CA PHE A 369 -2.51 16.69 -2.83
C PHE A 369 -3.32 16.21 -4.04
N THR A 370 -2.69 15.41 -4.93
CA THR A 370 -3.37 14.92 -6.15
C THR A 370 -4.54 14.01 -5.80
N HIS A 371 -4.34 13.12 -4.81
CA HIS A 371 -5.41 12.25 -4.32
C HIS A 371 -6.60 13.09 -3.80
N GLY A 372 -6.33 14.06 -2.92
CA GLY A 372 -7.37 14.93 -2.35
C GLY A 372 -8.16 15.69 -3.42
N LYS A 373 -7.47 16.25 -4.43
CA LYS A 373 -8.11 16.91 -5.56
C LYS A 373 -9.04 15.95 -6.32
N ASN A 374 -8.54 14.76 -6.66
CA ASN A 374 -9.33 13.77 -7.41
C ASN A 374 -10.50 13.22 -6.59
N LEU A 375 -10.27 12.94 -5.31
CA LEU A 375 -11.33 12.47 -4.41
C LEU A 375 -12.38 13.56 -4.20
N LYS A 376 -12.00 14.83 -4.03
CA LYS A 376 -12.94 15.97 -3.96
C LYS A 376 -13.87 15.99 -5.19
N ASN A 377 -13.31 15.84 -6.41
CA ASN A 377 -14.10 15.82 -7.65
C ASN A 377 -15.07 14.60 -7.71
N ILE A 378 -14.71 13.48 -7.10
CA ILE A 378 -15.57 12.29 -7.00
C ILE A 378 -16.75 12.54 -6.05
N LEU A 379 -16.53 13.33 -5.00
CA LEU A 379 -17.52 13.59 -3.95
C LEU A 379 -18.45 14.77 -4.26
N GLN A 380 -18.13 15.57 -5.25
CA GLN A 380 -18.98 16.66 -5.72
C GLN A 380 -20.17 16.15 -6.51
#